data_a038e07d3a33f9f8d800fe871d3e2435
#
_entry.id   a038e07d3a33f9f8d800fe871d3e2435
#
_cell.length_a   1.000
_cell.length_b   1.000
_cell.length_c   1.000
_cell.angle_alpha   90.00
_cell.angle_beta   90.00
_cell.angle_gamma   90.00
#
_symmetry.space_group_name_H-M   'P 1'
#
loop_
_entity.id
_entity.type
_entity.pdbx_description
1 polymer ?
#
loop_
_entity_poly.entity_id
_entity_poly.type
_entity_poly.pdbx_seq_one_letter_code
_entity_poly.pdbx_strand_id
1 'polypeptide(L)'
;MIQNGINKDFINKDKSHNQKITKLTVMCMVYKEDGSFLVENRLKKDWPGLTFPGGHVEDEELIIDAVPREMKEETGLEVSNLEPRGYIEWNEFGDDVRHLAMLFKTKSFKGNLKSSKEGEIFFIKEEEIKKYPLSNDFLEIYKKLK
;
A
#
# COMPACT_ATOMS: atom_id res chain seq x y z
N MET A 1 6.83 25.16 11.21
CA MET A 1 6.61 24.64 9.87
C MET A 1 7.86 24.24 9.18
N ILE A 2 7.85 23.10 8.55
CA ILE A 2 9.06 22.53 7.96
C ILE A 2 9.29 22.91 6.49
N GLN A 3 8.43 23.65 5.88
CA GLN A 3 8.64 24.03 4.48
C GLN A 3 9.96 24.74 4.25
N ASN A 4 10.49 25.36 5.30
CA ASN A 4 11.79 26.02 5.21
C ASN A 4 12.97 25.06 5.27
N GLY A 5 12.71 23.79 5.53
CA GLY A 5 13.75 22.78 5.60
C GLY A 5 14.31 22.36 4.26
N ILE A 6 13.65 22.70 3.16
CA ILE A 6 14.12 22.33 1.84
C ILE A 6 14.82 23.54 1.20
N ASN A 7 16.12 23.38 0.97
CA ASN A 7 16.90 24.38 0.29
C ASN A 7 16.88 24.07 -1.21
N LYS A 8 16.17 24.88 -1.97
CA LYS A 8 16.05 24.69 -3.41
C LYS A 8 17.41 24.83 -4.12
N ASP A 9 18.28 25.67 -3.60
CA ASP A 9 19.62 25.84 -4.18
C ASP A 9 20.46 24.59 -4.00
N PHE A 10 20.30 23.90 -2.88
CA PHE A 10 20.99 22.62 -2.63
C PHE A 10 20.54 21.57 -3.66
N ILE A 11 19.25 21.46 -3.89
CA ILE A 11 18.71 20.50 -4.87
C ILE A 11 19.19 20.84 -6.28
N ASN A 12 19.22 22.11 -6.63
CA ASN A 12 19.64 22.55 -7.96
C ASN A 12 21.14 22.40 -8.20
N LYS A 13 21.95 22.48 -7.15
CA LYS A 13 23.39 22.37 -7.26
C LYS A 13 23.87 20.95 -7.49
N ASP A 14 23.18 19.98 -6.94
CA ASP A 14 23.60 18.60 -7.04
C ASP A 14 22.94 17.89 -8.20
N LYS A 15 23.32 18.34 -9.40
CA LYS A 15 22.83 17.74 -10.65
C LYS A 15 23.53 16.43 -11.00
N SER A 16 24.58 16.04 -10.24
CA SER A 16 25.30 14.80 -10.47
C SER A 16 24.50 13.58 -10.00
N HIS A 17 23.55 13.76 -9.09
CA HIS A 17 22.69 12.69 -8.61
C HIS A 17 21.42 12.62 -9.43
N ASN A 18 21.21 11.47 -10.05
CA ASN A 18 19.97 11.20 -10.73
C ASN A 18 18.86 11.05 -9.69
N GLN A 19 17.98 12.04 -9.68
CA GLN A 19 16.85 12.02 -8.76
C GLN A 19 15.64 11.46 -9.49
N LYS A 20 15.25 10.24 -9.12
CA LYS A 20 14.04 9.64 -9.64
C LYS A 20 12.82 10.21 -8.93
N ILE A 21 11.73 10.34 -9.67
CA ILE A 21 10.43 10.60 -9.06
C ILE A 21 10.08 9.36 -8.22
N THR A 22 9.65 9.57 -6.99
CA THR A 22 9.18 8.50 -6.14
C THR A 22 7.67 8.53 -6.05
N LYS A 23 7.04 7.42 -6.45
CA LYS A 23 5.61 7.22 -6.21
C LYS A 23 5.46 6.54 -4.86
N LEU A 24 4.82 7.24 -3.95
CA LEU A 24 4.61 6.76 -2.59
C LEU A 24 3.21 6.19 -2.46
N THR A 25 3.15 4.93 -2.03
CA THR A 25 1.89 4.23 -1.80
C THR A 25 1.84 3.71 -0.38
N VAL A 26 0.65 3.33 0.06
CA VAL A 26 0.42 2.64 1.32
C VAL A 26 -0.34 1.35 1.06
N MET A 27 -0.07 0.34 1.86
CA MET A 27 -0.84 -0.91 1.88
C MET A 27 -1.18 -1.23 3.31
N CYS A 28 -2.36 -1.79 3.53
CA CYS A 28 -2.81 -2.14 4.88
C CYS A 28 -3.43 -3.52 4.91
N MET A 29 -2.90 -4.38 5.78
CA MET A 29 -3.50 -5.66 6.06
C MET A 29 -4.44 -5.54 7.26
N VAL A 30 -5.74 -5.62 7.01
CA VAL A 30 -6.74 -5.73 8.06
C VAL A 30 -6.89 -7.20 8.40
N TYR A 31 -6.80 -7.55 9.67
CA TYR A 31 -6.89 -8.96 10.09
C TYR A 31 -7.85 -9.14 11.26
N LYS A 32 -8.31 -10.36 11.42
CA LYS A 32 -9.25 -10.75 12.48
C LYS A 32 -8.60 -11.68 13.49
N GLU A 33 -9.24 -11.86 14.62
CA GLU A 33 -8.78 -12.75 15.69
C GLU A 33 -8.59 -14.21 15.22
N ASP A 34 -9.37 -14.65 14.23
CA ASP A 34 -9.25 -16.01 13.70
C ASP A 34 -8.08 -16.19 12.72
N GLY A 35 -7.28 -15.15 12.51
CA GLY A 35 -6.15 -15.18 11.62
C GLY A 35 -6.45 -14.85 10.17
N SER A 36 -7.72 -14.63 9.81
CA SER A 36 -8.06 -14.22 8.46
C SER A 36 -7.65 -12.76 8.22
N PHE A 37 -7.37 -12.43 6.99
CA PHE A 37 -6.92 -11.09 6.60
C PHE A 37 -7.55 -10.67 5.28
N LEU A 38 -7.67 -9.35 5.12
CA LEU A 38 -8.35 -8.75 3.98
C LEU A 38 -7.42 -8.65 2.78
N VAL A 39 -7.91 -9.08 1.63
CA VAL A 39 -7.20 -9.00 0.37
C VAL A 39 -8.13 -8.50 -0.73
N GLU A 40 -7.53 -8.08 -1.82
CA GLU A 40 -8.20 -7.74 -3.05
C GLU A 40 -7.74 -8.70 -4.14
N ASN A 41 -8.67 -9.28 -4.86
CA ASN A 41 -8.34 -10.02 -6.09
C ASN A 41 -8.46 -9.04 -7.25
N ARG A 42 -7.35 -8.44 -7.60
CA ARG A 42 -7.29 -7.34 -8.55
C ARG A 42 -7.40 -7.85 -9.98
N LEU A 43 -8.30 -7.23 -10.73
CA LEU A 43 -8.60 -7.63 -12.11
C LEU A 43 -7.92 -6.77 -13.16
N LYS A 44 -7.29 -5.66 -12.78
CA LYS A 44 -6.60 -4.79 -13.74
C LYS A 44 -5.34 -5.44 -14.28
N LYS A 45 -5.11 -5.26 -15.59
CA LYS A 45 -3.98 -5.89 -16.30
C LYS A 45 -2.60 -5.41 -15.85
N ASP A 46 -2.51 -4.19 -15.32
CA ASP A 46 -1.24 -3.62 -14.89
C ASP A 46 -0.70 -4.28 -13.61
N TRP A 47 -1.57 -4.78 -12.76
CA TRP A 47 -1.17 -5.42 -11.50
C TRP A 47 -2.20 -6.45 -11.07
N PRO A 48 -2.34 -7.55 -11.84
CA PRO A 48 -3.40 -8.52 -11.58
C PRO A 48 -3.05 -9.46 -10.43
N GLY A 49 -4.08 -10.04 -9.84
CA GLY A 49 -3.97 -11.07 -8.82
C GLY A 49 -4.19 -10.56 -7.41
N LEU A 50 -3.95 -11.45 -6.46
CA LEU A 50 -4.16 -11.17 -5.05
C LEU A 50 -3.19 -10.10 -4.55
N THR A 51 -3.72 -9.07 -3.90
CA THR A 51 -2.92 -7.98 -3.34
C THR A 51 -3.58 -7.47 -2.05
N PHE A 52 -2.87 -6.61 -1.34
CA PHE A 52 -3.45 -5.92 -0.18
C PHE A 52 -4.02 -4.59 -0.63
N PRO A 53 -5.16 -4.17 -0.06
CA PRO A 53 -5.72 -2.87 -0.40
C PRO A 53 -4.81 -1.73 0.01
N GLY A 54 -4.87 -0.66 -0.75
CA GLY A 54 -4.09 0.55 -0.52
C GLY A 54 -4.17 1.47 -1.71
N GLY A 55 -3.26 2.41 -1.78
CA GLY A 55 -3.22 3.37 -2.89
C GLY A 55 -2.17 4.44 -2.70
N HIS A 56 -2.20 5.43 -3.55
CA HIS A 56 -1.21 6.50 -3.57
C HIS A 56 -1.43 7.50 -2.44
N VAL A 57 -0.33 7.93 -1.85
CA VAL A 57 -0.32 9.07 -0.94
C VAL A 57 -0.43 10.34 -1.79
N GLU A 58 -1.37 11.20 -1.48
CA GLU A 58 -1.56 12.44 -2.22
C GLU A 58 -0.53 13.49 -1.80
N ASP A 59 -0.33 14.49 -2.68
CA ASP A 59 0.54 15.62 -2.36
C ASP A 59 0.03 16.30 -1.10
N GLU A 60 0.94 16.65 -0.21
CA GLU A 60 0.64 17.31 1.06
C GLU A 60 -0.13 16.45 2.07
N GLU A 61 -0.35 15.18 1.76
CA GLU A 61 -0.98 14.23 2.67
C GLU A 61 0.08 13.48 3.47
N LEU A 62 -0.14 13.29 4.76
CA LEU A 62 0.72 12.45 5.58
C LEU A 62 0.42 10.97 5.31
N ILE A 63 1.45 10.14 5.37
CA ILE A 63 1.30 8.69 5.19
C ILE A 63 0.24 8.12 6.13
N ILE A 64 0.27 8.53 7.40
CA ILE A 64 -0.66 8.01 8.41
C ILE A 64 -2.12 8.39 8.11
N ASP A 65 -2.33 9.47 7.38
CA ASP A 65 -3.68 9.90 6.97
C ASP A 65 -4.11 9.21 5.68
N ALA A 66 -3.15 8.88 4.81
CA ALA A 66 -3.43 8.20 3.55
C ALA A 66 -4.00 6.80 3.78
N VAL A 67 -3.54 6.09 4.80
CA VAL A 67 -4.01 4.71 5.07
C VAL A 67 -5.51 4.67 5.34
N PRO A 68 -6.06 5.42 6.32
CA PRO A 68 -7.51 5.36 6.54
C PRO A 68 -8.32 5.87 5.36
N ARG A 69 -7.83 6.88 4.64
CA ARG A 69 -8.53 7.38 3.46
C ARG A 69 -8.60 6.31 2.36
N GLU A 70 -7.47 5.70 2.01
CA GLU A 70 -7.42 4.65 0.99
C GLU A 70 -8.25 3.43 1.38
N MET A 71 -8.17 3.03 2.64
CA MET A 71 -8.96 1.88 3.11
C MET A 71 -10.45 2.14 3.00
N LYS A 72 -10.89 3.35 3.32
CA LYS A 72 -12.29 3.72 3.17
C LYS A 72 -12.72 3.71 1.71
N GLU A 73 -11.91 4.26 0.83
CA GLU A 73 -12.20 4.31 -0.61
C GLU A 73 -12.21 2.92 -1.25
N GLU A 74 -11.20 2.11 -0.94
CA GLU A 74 -11.01 0.81 -1.58
C GLU A 74 -11.86 -0.31 -0.99
N THR A 75 -12.11 -0.27 0.32
CA THR A 75 -12.75 -1.39 1.01
C THR A 75 -14.06 -1.05 1.70
N GLY A 76 -14.33 0.22 1.94
CA GLY A 76 -15.47 0.65 2.74
C GLY A 76 -15.21 0.61 4.25
N LEU A 77 -14.07 0.10 4.69
CA LEU A 77 -13.78 -0.01 6.11
C LEU A 77 -13.11 1.23 6.67
N GLU A 78 -13.46 1.56 7.91
CA GLU A 78 -12.79 2.59 8.69
C GLU A 78 -11.80 1.91 9.62
N VAL A 79 -10.51 2.18 9.44
CA VAL A 79 -9.44 1.54 10.18
C VAL A 79 -8.81 2.51 11.18
N SER A 80 -8.27 1.96 12.27
CA SER A 80 -7.56 2.71 13.30
C SER A 80 -6.47 1.82 13.91
N ASN A 81 -5.68 2.38 14.83
CA ASN A 81 -4.59 1.66 15.52
C ASN A 81 -3.65 0.97 14.53
N LEU A 82 -3.16 1.72 13.58
CA LEU A 82 -2.27 1.22 12.53
C LEU A 82 -0.90 0.88 13.09
N GLU A 83 -0.43 -0.33 12.81
CA GLU A 83 0.92 -0.77 13.18
C GLU A 83 1.80 -0.73 11.93
N PRO A 84 2.87 0.10 11.92
CA PRO A 84 3.82 0.08 10.80
C PRO A 84 4.54 -1.25 10.70
N ARG A 85 4.68 -1.77 9.48
CA ARG A 85 5.32 -3.06 9.22
C ARG A 85 6.46 -2.94 8.19
N GLY A 86 7.07 -1.76 8.10
CA GLY A 86 8.18 -1.54 7.20
C GLY A 86 7.71 -1.08 5.82
N TYR A 87 8.50 -1.38 4.84
CA TYR A 87 8.25 -0.91 3.48
C TYR A 87 8.75 -1.94 2.48
N ILE A 88 8.31 -1.77 1.24
CA ILE A 88 8.87 -2.47 0.09
C ILE A 88 9.08 -1.45 -1.01
N GLU A 89 10.17 -1.59 -1.74
CA GLU A 89 10.44 -0.71 -2.88
C GLU A 89 10.84 -1.52 -4.09
N TRP A 90 10.57 -0.95 -5.25
CA TRP A 90 11.02 -1.55 -6.51
C TRP A 90 11.23 -0.47 -7.56
N ASN A 91 12.15 -0.78 -8.47
CA ASN A 91 12.43 0.03 -9.64
C ASN A 91 12.22 -0.86 -10.85
N GLU A 92 11.41 -0.39 -11.78
CA GLU A 92 11.31 -1.08 -13.05
C GLU A 92 12.47 -0.68 -13.94
N PHE A 93 13.05 -1.66 -14.63
CA PHE A 93 14.18 -1.41 -15.51
C PHE A 93 13.74 -0.44 -16.62
N GLY A 94 14.51 0.65 -16.77
CA GLY A 94 14.20 1.67 -17.77
C GLY A 94 13.17 2.68 -17.35
N ASP A 95 12.63 2.55 -16.14
CA ASP A 95 11.67 3.49 -15.58
C ASP A 95 12.42 4.53 -14.74
N ASP A 96 12.05 5.81 -14.88
CA ASP A 96 12.60 6.90 -14.07
C ASP A 96 11.84 7.06 -12.74
N VAL A 97 11.01 6.11 -12.39
CA VAL A 97 10.17 6.16 -11.20
C VAL A 97 10.59 5.08 -10.21
N ARG A 98 10.75 5.48 -8.96
CA ARG A 98 10.91 4.58 -7.83
C ARG A 98 9.54 4.38 -7.20
N HIS A 99 9.19 3.13 -6.95
CA HIS A 99 7.96 2.80 -6.24
C HIS A 99 8.31 2.43 -4.80
N LEU A 100 7.67 3.09 -3.85
CA LEU A 100 7.87 2.85 -2.43
C LEU A 100 6.50 2.65 -1.78
N ALA A 101 6.28 1.49 -1.20
CA ALA A 101 5.05 1.20 -0.47
C ALA A 101 5.34 1.08 1.02
N MET A 102 4.65 1.89 1.82
CA MET A 102 4.70 1.80 3.27
C MET A 102 3.62 0.83 3.73
N LEU A 103 4.00 -0.09 4.61
CA LEU A 103 3.16 -1.23 4.99
C LEU A 103 2.64 -1.07 6.41
N PHE A 104 1.35 -1.35 6.60
CA PHE A 104 0.67 -1.27 7.88
C PHE A 104 -0.22 -2.47 8.08
N LYS A 105 -0.49 -2.81 9.35
CA LYS A 105 -1.53 -3.78 9.67
C LYS A 105 -2.37 -3.28 10.84
N THR A 106 -3.59 -3.75 10.92
CA THR A 106 -4.48 -3.45 12.03
C THR A 106 -5.58 -4.48 12.15
N LYS A 107 -6.04 -4.70 13.39
CA LYS A 107 -7.26 -5.47 13.65
C LYS A 107 -8.40 -4.57 14.12
N SER A 108 -8.18 -3.27 14.18
CA SER A 108 -9.18 -2.28 14.61
C SER A 108 -9.87 -1.69 13.39
N PHE A 109 -11.06 -2.17 13.09
CA PHE A 109 -11.83 -1.71 11.95
C PHE A 109 -13.31 -1.82 12.20
N LYS A 110 -14.08 -1.04 11.46
CA LYS A 110 -15.55 -1.09 11.46
C LYS A 110 -16.06 -0.73 10.08
N GLY A 111 -17.33 -0.94 9.86
CA GLY A 111 -18.00 -0.66 8.59
C GLY A 111 -18.25 -1.93 7.80
N ASN A 112 -18.77 -1.75 6.60
CA ASN A 112 -19.14 -2.85 5.71
C ASN A 112 -18.25 -2.88 4.49
N LEU A 113 -17.81 -4.07 4.12
CA LEU A 113 -17.02 -4.26 2.90
C LEU A 113 -17.84 -3.89 1.68
N LYS A 114 -17.19 -3.23 0.74
CA LYS A 114 -17.73 -3.03 -0.59
C LYS A 114 -16.62 -3.24 -1.60
N SER A 115 -16.89 -4.07 -2.60
CA SER A 115 -15.94 -4.28 -3.68
C SER A 115 -15.93 -3.08 -4.62
N SER A 116 -14.76 -2.82 -5.20
CA SER A 116 -14.60 -1.75 -6.16
C SER A 116 -14.58 -2.30 -7.58
N LYS A 117 -14.55 -1.40 -8.57
CA LYS A 117 -14.37 -1.76 -9.97
C LYS A 117 -13.03 -2.43 -10.23
N GLU A 118 -12.07 -2.25 -9.35
CA GLU A 118 -10.72 -2.76 -9.50
C GLU A 118 -10.59 -4.22 -9.12
N GLY A 119 -11.51 -4.72 -8.29
CA GLY A 119 -11.50 -6.11 -7.88
C GLY A 119 -12.42 -6.40 -6.72
N GLU A 120 -12.50 -7.67 -6.38
CA GLU A 120 -13.29 -8.16 -5.27
C GLU A 120 -12.48 -8.11 -3.98
N ILE A 121 -13.08 -7.64 -2.89
CA ILE A 121 -12.46 -7.50 -1.57
C ILE A 121 -13.07 -8.54 -0.63
N PHE A 122 -12.22 -9.33 0.01
CA PHE A 122 -12.70 -10.39 0.90
C PHE A 122 -11.62 -10.82 1.89
N PHE A 123 -12.05 -11.52 2.95
CA PHE A 123 -11.13 -12.10 3.93
C PHE A 123 -10.76 -13.52 3.55
N ILE A 124 -9.48 -13.87 3.72
CA ILE A 124 -8.98 -15.24 3.52
C ILE A 124 -8.07 -15.63 4.66
N LYS A 125 -7.83 -16.93 4.79
CA LYS A 125 -6.79 -17.47 5.66
C LYS A 125 -5.55 -17.81 4.85
N GLU A 126 -4.42 -17.95 5.52
CA GLU A 126 -3.13 -18.20 4.86
C GLU A 126 -3.18 -19.39 3.91
N GLU A 127 -3.83 -20.49 4.32
CA GLU A 127 -3.93 -21.68 3.49
C GLU A 127 -4.73 -21.49 2.21
N GLU A 128 -5.50 -20.41 2.12
CA GLU A 128 -6.30 -20.11 0.93
C GLU A 128 -5.53 -19.31 -0.13
N ILE A 129 -4.36 -18.77 0.23
CA ILE A 129 -3.53 -17.98 -0.69
C ILE A 129 -3.27 -18.75 -1.99
N LYS A 130 -2.95 -20.03 -1.86
CA LYS A 130 -2.60 -20.88 -3.01
C LYS A 130 -3.73 -21.09 -4.02
N LYS A 131 -4.97 -20.69 -3.68
CA LYS A 131 -6.12 -20.82 -4.57
C LYS A 131 -6.23 -19.69 -5.59
N TYR A 132 -5.41 -18.66 -5.46
CA TYR A 132 -5.50 -17.45 -6.26
C TYR A 132 -4.20 -17.16 -7.00
N PRO A 133 -4.28 -16.55 -8.20
CA PRO A 133 -3.08 -15.96 -8.77
C PRO A 133 -2.62 -14.81 -7.86
N LEU A 134 -1.31 -14.66 -7.71
CA LEU A 134 -0.74 -13.66 -6.84
C LEU A 134 -0.16 -12.50 -7.66
N SER A 135 -0.37 -11.29 -7.18
CA SER A 135 0.33 -10.13 -7.73
C SER A 135 1.83 -10.24 -7.40
N ASN A 136 2.64 -9.49 -8.15
CA ASN A 136 4.09 -9.48 -7.91
C ASN A 136 4.38 -9.09 -6.48
N ASP A 137 5.34 -9.80 -5.86
CA ASP A 137 5.83 -9.53 -4.51
C ASP A 137 4.80 -9.76 -3.39
N PHE A 138 3.65 -10.37 -3.69
CA PHE A 138 2.62 -10.61 -2.66
C PHE A 138 3.18 -11.37 -1.45
N LEU A 139 3.92 -12.46 -1.67
CA LEU A 139 4.43 -13.26 -0.55
C LEU A 139 5.46 -12.51 0.29
N GLU A 140 6.29 -11.67 -0.33
CA GLU A 140 7.25 -10.85 0.39
C GLU A 140 6.55 -9.78 1.24
N ILE A 141 5.53 -9.17 0.67
CA ILE A 141 4.71 -8.18 1.39
C ILE A 141 4.00 -8.86 2.55
N TYR A 142 3.41 -10.02 2.31
CA TYR A 142 2.71 -10.78 3.35
C TYR A 142 3.64 -11.12 4.52
N LYS A 143 4.87 -11.56 4.23
CA LYS A 143 5.86 -11.87 5.29
C LYS A 143 6.16 -10.65 6.17
N LYS A 144 6.19 -9.47 5.60
CA LYS A 144 6.41 -8.24 6.36
C LYS A 144 5.21 -7.86 7.20
N LEU A 145 4.00 -8.12 6.68
CA LEU A 145 2.75 -7.74 7.33
C LEU A 145 2.32 -8.70 8.44
N LYS A 146 2.59 -9.97 8.28
CA LYS A 146 2.08 -10.98 9.21
C LYS A 146 2.78 -11.01 10.58
#